data_cb3cf034b5d99b5590ddc9fb0a32620e
#
_entry.id   cb3cf034b5d99b5590ddc9fb0a32620e
#
_cell.length_a   1.000
_cell.length_b   1.000
_cell.length_c   1.000
_cell.angle_alpha   90.00
_cell.angle_beta   90.00
_cell.angle_gamma   90.00
#
_symmetry.space_group_name_H-M   'P 1'
#
loop_
_entity.id
_entity.type
_entity.pdbx_description
1 polymer ?
#
loop_
_entity_poly.entity_id
_entity_poly.type
_entity_poly.pdbx_seq_one_letter_code
_entity_poly.pdbx_strand_id
1 'polypeptide(L)'
;LSMFDFDTVLFPLNWALGINRGWGDRISETVKEKGIGLLGMKALVRRNWREGEARPYPKSWCQPIWGDEALGVAAMKYAVLKGAHTLVPPGNFEHFSFMLDHADACYTKALTDEEWAMLRREAKEAEKELIF
;
A
#
# COMPACT_ATOMS: atom_id res chain seq x y z
N LEU A 1 11.97 -16.88 -2.69
CA LEU A 1 11.29 -17.72 -1.68
C LEU A 1 11.36 -19.23 -1.98
N SER A 2 11.76 -19.63 -3.19
CA SER A 2 11.95 -21.06 -3.54
C SER A 2 13.31 -21.62 -3.13
N MET A 3 14.29 -20.77 -2.86
CA MET A 3 15.68 -21.16 -2.59
C MET A 3 16.04 -21.11 -1.10
N PHE A 4 15.23 -20.48 -0.27
CA PHE A 4 15.48 -20.31 1.15
C PHE A 4 14.16 -20.20 1.93
N ASP A 5 14.13 -20.73 3.14
CA ASP A 5 12.98 -20.65 4.03
C ASP A 5 13.08 -19.38 4.88
N PHE A 6 12.33 -18.35 4.48
CA PHE A 6 12.23 -17.08 5.21
C PHE A 6 11.06 -17.11 6.18
N ASP A 7 11.24 -16.54 7.37
CA ASP A 7 10.16 -16.33 8.33
C ASP A 7 9.28 -15.15 7.91
N THR A 8 9.89 -14.11 7.32
CA THR A 8 9.22 -12.89 6.89
C THR A 8 9.77 -12.37 5.58
N VAL A 9 8.94 -11.60 4.86
CA VAL A 9 9.35 -10.87 3.66
C VAL A 9 8.81 -9.45 3.69
N LEU A 10 9.63 -8.48 3.30
CA LEU A 10 9.23 -7.08 3.10
C LEU A 10 8.98 -6.86 1.61
N PHE A 11 7.77 -6.42 1.25
CA PHE A 11 7.37 -6.24 -0.14
C PHE A 11 6.47 -5.02 -0.35
N PRO A 12 6.60 -4.28 -1.47
CA PRO A 12 5.71 -3.17 -1.77
C PRO A 12 4.32 -3.68 -2.19
N LEU A 13 3.33 -3.43 -1.35
CA LEU A 13 1.92 -3.72 -1.60
C LEU A 13 1.16 -2.42 -1.88
N ASN A 14 1.45 -1.83 -3.03
CA ASN A 14 0.81 -0.60 -3.47
C ASN A 14 -0.46 -0.92 -4.27
N TRP A 15 -1.55 -0.30 -3.88
CA TRP A 15 -2.88 -0.49 -4.46
C TRP A 15 -2.95 -0.11 -5.96
N ALA A 16 -2.31 0.99 -6.37
CA ALA A 16 -2.33 1.43 -7.77
C ALA A 16 -1.57 0.45 -8.68
N LEU A 17 -0.41 -0.04 -8.23
CA LEU A 17 0.34 -1.09 -8.94
C LEU A 17 -0.44 -2.41 -8.99
N GLY A 18 -1.04 -2.80 -7.88
CA GLY A 18 -1.79 -4.05 -7.80
C GLY A 18 -3.00 -4.03 -8.73
N ILE A 19 -3.78 -2.94 -8.73
CA ILE A 19 -4.97 -2.81 -9.57
C ILE A 19 -4.62 -2.72 -11.06
N ASN A 20 -3.58 -1.94 -11.41
CA ASN A 20 -3.23 -1.74 -12.82
C ASN A 20 -2.42 -2.89 -13.43
N ARG A 21 -1.64 -3.64 -12.63
CA ARG A 21 -0.66 -4.60 -13.15
C ARG A 21 -0.63 -5.96 -12.43
N GLY A 22 -1.52 -6.22 -11.48
CA GLY A 22 -1.48 -7.44 -10.66
C GLY A 22 -0.21 -7.56 -9.80
N TRP A 23 0.42 -6.40 -9.49
CA TRP A 23 1.63 -6.38 -8.68
C TRP A 23 1.37 -6.90 -7.27
N GLY A 24 2.18 -7.84 -6.83
CA GLY A 24 2.06 -8.44 -5.51
C GLY A 24 1.21 -9.71 -5.45
N ASP A 25 0.47 -10.09 -6.50
CA ASP A 25 -0.40 -11.27 -6.47
C ASP A 25 0.39 -12.55 -6.17
N ARG A 26 1.48 -12.79 -6.92
CA ARG A 26 2.34 -13.97 -6.70
C ARG A 26 2.97 -14.03 -5.32
N ILE A 27 3.42 -12.89 -4.78
CA ILE A 27 4.01 -12.88 -3.43
C ILE A 27 2.94 -13.13 -2.38
N SER A 28 1.74 -12.55 -2.53
CA SER A 28 0.60 -12.77 -1.64
C SER A 28 0.21 -14.26 -1.58
N GLU A 29 0.13 -14.92 -2.72
CA GLU A 29 -0.13 -16.37 -2.81
C GLU A 29 0.99 -17.18 -2.13
N THR A 30 2.24 -16.91 -2.51
CA THR A 30 3.40 -17.66 -1.99
C THR A 30 3.56 -17.55 -0.47
N VAL A 31 3.40 -16.34 0.10
CA VAL A 31 3.54 -16.17 1.56
C VAL A 31 2.41 -16.85 2.31
N LYS A 32 1.19 -16.86 1.75
CA LYS A 32 0.05 -17.56 2.32
C LYS A 32 0.26 -19.08 2.30
N GLU A 33 0.69 -19.64 1.16
CA GLU A 33 0.97 -21.08 1.00
C GLU A 33 2.07 -21.57 1.94
N LYS A 34 3.10 -20.75 2.15
CA LYS A 34 4.28 -21.11 2.97
C LYS A 34 4.18 -20.68 4.42
N GLY A 35 3.15 -19.95 4.83
CA GLY A 35 3.02 -19.42 6.19
C GLY A 35 4.06 -18.35 6.55
N ILE A 36 4.54 -17.58 5.56
CA ILE A 36 5.56 -16.53 5.73
C ILE A 36 4.90 -15.22 6.13
N GLY A 37 5.48 -14.51 7.11
CA GLY A 37 5.02 -13.17 7.51
C GLY A 37 5.26 -12.13 6.40
N LEU A 38 4.23 -11.37 6.00
CA LEU A 38 4.34 -10.34 4.97
C LEU A 38 4.29 -8.94 5.59
N LEU A 39 5.39 -8.18 5.44
CA LEU A 39 5.48 -6.78 5.80
C LEU A 39 5.22 -5.94 4.54
N GLY A 40 4.06 -5.27 4.50
CA GLY A 40 3.63 -4.47 3.36
C GLY A 40 4.14 -3.04 3.43
N MET A 41 5.03 -2.64 2.52
CA MET A 41 5.41 -1.23 2.39
C MET A 41 4.67 -0.56 1.23
N LYS A 42 4.71 0.77 1.17
CA LYS A 42 4.12 1.59 0.10
C LYS A 42 2.58 1.58 0.04
N ALA A 43 1.88 1.12 1.07
CA ALA A 43 0.42 1.17 1.13
C ALA A 43 -0.11 2.60 0.98
N LEU A 44 0.47 3.59 1.70
CA LEU A 44 0.09 5.00 1.63
C LEU A 44 0.78 5.80 0.50
N VAL A 45 1.33 5.15 -0.50
CA VAL A 45 1.89 5.85 -1.66
C VAL A 45 0.82 6.01 -2.73
N ARG A 46 0.65 7.25 -3.22
CA ARG A 46 -0.25 7.56 -4.33
C ARG A 46 0.42 7.31 -5.68
N ARG A 47 1.61 7.88 -5.89
CA ARG A 47 2.37 7.83 -7.16
C ARG A 47 3.83 8.26 -6.96
N ASN A 48 4.62 8.26 -8.02
CA ASN A 48 5.89 8.95 -8.03
C ASN A 48 5.71 10.47 -7.96
N TRP A 49 6.72 11.17 -7.46
CA TRP A 49 6.80 12.62 -7.60
C TRP A 49 7.02 13.00 -9.06
N ARG A 50 6.31 14.03 -9.52
CA ARG A 50 6.54 14.61 -10.85
C ARG A 50 7.82 15.45 -10.84
N GLU A 51 8.45 15.59 -12.00
CA GLU A 51 9.58 16.46 -12.15
C GLU A 51 9.20 17.91 -11.80
N GLY A 52 10.03 18.59 -10.97
CA GLY A 52 9.76 19.95 -10.50
C GLY A 52 8.64 20.11 -9.49
N GLU A 53 7.98 19.03 -9.08
CA GLU A 53 6.91 19.07 -8.08
C GLU A 53 7.46 19.40 -6.68
N ALA A 54 6.78 20.28 -5.95
CA ALA A 54 7.10 20.54 -4.54
C ALA A 54 6.91 19.27 -3.70
N ARG A 55 7.90 18.97 -2.85
CA ARG A 55 7.91 17.78 -1.98
C ARG A 55 7.81 18.19 -0.51
N PRO A 56 6.59 18.46 0.00
CA PRO A 56 6.40 18.90 1.39
C PRO A 56 6.79 17.83 2.40
N TYR A 57 6.95 16.57 1.96
CA TYR A 57 7.33 15.44 2.81
C TYR A 57 8.72 14.91 2.43
N PRO A 58 9.81 15.51 2.95
CA PRO A 58 11.17 15.23 2.47
C PRO A 58 11.66 13.82 2.75
N LYS A 59 11.05 13.11 3.71
CA LYS A 59 11.36 11.71 4.03
C LYS A 59 10.57 10.71 3.17
N SER A 60 9.66 11.18 2.32
CA SER A 60 8.87 10.32 1.43
C SER A 60 9.44 10.34 0.02
N TRP A 61 10.00 9.21 -0.41
CA TRP A 61 10.58 9.06 -1.76
C TRP A 61 9.53 9.10 -2.87
N CYS A 62 8.28 8.77 -2.54
CA CYS A 62 7.13 8.83 -3.43
C CYS A 62 6.09 9.77 -2.81
N GLN A 63 5.17 10.30 -3.62
CA GLN A 63 4.08 11.12 -3.11
C GLN A 63 3.15 10.27 -2.23
N PRO A 64 2.99 10.61 -0.96
CA PRO A 64 2.04 9.92 -0.09
C PRO A 64 0.60 10.36 -0.38
N ILE A 65 -0.35 9.51 0.00
CA ILE A 65 -1.75 9.92 0.16
C ILE A 65 -1.81 10.77 1.42
N TRP A 66 -2.23 12.03 1.29
CA TRP A 66 -2.40 12.96 2.40
C TRP A 66 -3.55 13.92 2.13
N GLY A 67 -4.33 14.25 3.17
CA GLY A 67 -5.54 15.07 3.04
C GLY A 67 -6.74 14.37 2.38
N ASP A 68 -6.63 13.06 2.14
CA ASP A 68 -7.69 12.20 1.61
C ASP A 68 -7.77 10.93 2.48
N GLU A 69 -8.48 11.07 3.61
CA GLU A 69 -8.60 10.00 4.60
C GLU A 69 -9.23 8.74 4.02
N ALA A 70 -10.28 8.90 3.22
CA ALA A 70 -11.01 7.76 2.65
C ALA A 70 -10.10 6.94 1.72
N LEU A 71 -9.33 7.60 0.87
CA LEU A 71 -8.38 6.92 -0.01
C LEU A 71 -7.25 6.27 0.79
N GLY A 72 -6.73 6.95 1.81
CA GLY A 72 -5.67 6.42 2.68
C GLY A 72 -6.09 5.13 3.39
N VAL A 73 -7.28 5.12 3.99
CA VAL A 73 -7.84 3.93 4.66
C VAL A 73 -8.10 2.80 3.66
N ALA A 74 -8.69 3.09 2.51
CA ALA A 74 -8.94 2.08 1.48
C ALA A 74 -7.64 1.47 0.94
N ALA A 75 -6.60 2.29 0.74
CA ALA A 75 -5.27 1.84 0.30
C ALA A 75 -4.59 0.92 1.33
N MET A 76 -4.71 1.22 2.63
CA MET A 76 -4.25 0.34 3.71
C MET A 76 -5.02 -0.98 3.75
N LYS A 77 -6.36 -0.93 3.67
CA LYS A 77 -7.21 -2.13 3.58
C LYS A 77 -6.83 -3.01 2.39
N TYR A 78 -6.51 -2.40 1.25
CA TYR A 78 -6.02 -3.13 0.08
C TYR A 78 -4.75 -3.92 0.38
N ALA A 79 -3.77 -3.32 1.04
CA ALA A 79 -2.53 -4.01 1.40
C ALA A 79 -2.77 -5.15 2.40
N VAL A 80 -3.67 -4.97 3.37
CA VAL A 80 -4.09 -6.03 4.30
C VAL A 80 -4.81 -7.15 3.55
N LEU A 81 -5.72 -6.84 2.62
CA LEU A 81 -6.39 -7.81 1.76
C LEU A 81 -5.39 -8.65 0.95
N LYS A 82 -4.27 -8.06 0.52
CA LYS A 82 -3.17 -8.76 -0.15
C LYS A 82 -2.29 -9.58 0.80
N GLY A 83 -2.64 -9.67 2.07
CA GLY A 83 -2.00 -10.54 3.05
C GLY A 83 -0.94 -9.86 3.90
N ALA A 84 -0.84 -8.53 3.91
CA ALA A 84 0.07 -7.84 4.82
C ALA A 84 -0.32 -8.13 6.28
N HIS A 85 0.60 -8.73 7.03
CA HIS A 85 0.49 -8.90 8.47
C HIS A 85 0.86 -7.62 9.23
N THR A 86 1.76 -6.82 8.65
CA THR A 86 2.20 -5.53 9.17
C THR A 86 2.34 -4.55 8.02
N LEU A 87 1.87 -3.31 8.21
CA LEU A 87 2.07 -2.21 7.28
C LEU A 87 3.26 -1.36 7.72
N VAL A 88 4.21 -1.13 6.81
CA VAL A 88 5.37 -0.28 7.07
C VAL A 88 5.02 1.16 6.69
N PRO A 89 5.06 2.11 7.65
CA PRO A 89 4.67 3.49 7.40
C PRO A 89 5.69 4.25 6.54
N PRO A 90 5.27 5.37 5.91
CA PRO A 90 6.18 6.36 5.37
C PRO A 90 7.05 6.99 6.47
N GLY A 91 8.17 7.62 6.08
CA GLY A 91 9.16 8.16 7.01
C GLY A 91 8.74 9.46 7.74
N ASN A 92 7.56 10.03 7.45
CA ASN A 92 7.05 11.22 8.14
C ASN A 92 6.09 10.83 9.27
N PHE A 93 6.20 11.52 10.38
CA PHE A 93 5.44 11.21 11.60
C PHE A 93 3.92 11.31 11.40
N GLU A 94 3.46 12.27 10.63
CA GLU A 94 2.04 12.49 10.36
C GLU A 94 1.40 11.27 9.65
N HIS A 95 2.12 10.68 8.70
CA HIS A 95 1.66 9.48 7.99
C HIS A 95 1.72 8.23 8.87
N PHE A 96 2.71 8.15 9.75
CA PHE A 96 2.79 7.07 10.75
C PHE A 96 1.61 7.15 11.72
N SER A 97 1.31 8.35 12.25
CA SER A 97 0.17 8.58 13.14
C SER A 97 -1.14 8.22 12.45
N PHE A 98 -1.33 8.67 11.21
CA PHE A 98 -2.50 8.31 10.40
C PHE A 98 -2.69 6.79 10.29
N MET A 99 -1.61 6.05 10.04
CA MET A 99 -1.69 4.58 9.94
C MET A 99 -2.07 3.93 11.27
N LEU A 100 -1.58 4.44 12.40
CA LEU A 100 -1.95 3.96 13.73
C LEU A 100 -3.42 4.24 14.04
N ASP A 101 -3.89 5.47 13.77
CA ASP A 101 -5.26 5.90 14.06
C ASP A 101 -6.30 5.07 13.29
N HIS A 102 -5.94 4.54 12.11
CA HIS A 102 -6.82 3.75 11.26
C HIS A 102 -6.51 2.25 11.23
N ALA A 103 -5.56 1.76 12.04
CA ALA A 103 -5.13 0.37 12.02
C ALA A 103 -6.29 -0.61 12.26
N ASP A 104 -7.11 -0.38 13.28
CA ASP A 104 -8.24 -1.25 13.59
C ASP A 104 -9.21 -1.40 12.42
N ALA A 105 -9.55 -0.28 11.77
CA ALA A 105 -10.44 -0.30 10.61
C ALA A 105 -9.85 -1.11 9.45
N CYS A 106 -8.53 -1.04 9.25
CA CYS A 106 -7.85 -1.73 8.16
C CYS A 106 -7.79 -3.25 8.37
N TYR A 107 -7.66 -3.72 9.60
CA TYR A 107 -7.56 -5.14 9.92
C TYR A 107 -8.89 -5.82 10.25
N THR A 108 -9.91 -5.05 10.62
CA THR A 108 -11.22 -5.60 11.04
C THR A 108 -12.34 -5.43 10.03
N LYS A 109 -12.19 -4.52 9.04
CA LYS A 109 -13.23 -4.21 8.05
C LYS A 109 -12.74 -4.49 6.63
N ALA A 110 -13.52 -5.24 5.87
CA ALA A 110 -13.28 -5.45 4.45
C ALA A 110 -13.43 -4.14 3.64
N LEU A 111 -12.87 -4.12 2.43
CA LEU A 111 -13.14 -3.07 1.45
C LEU A 111 -14.61 -3.10 1.03
N THR A 112 -15.25 -1.94 1.04
CA THR A 112 -16.60 -1.78 0.50
C THR A 112 -16.58 -1.62 -1.03
N ASP A 113 -17.75 -1.71 -1.67
CA ASP A 113 -17.85 -1.50 -3.12
C ASP A 113 -17.49 -0.05 -3.51
N GLU A 114 -17.82 0.93 -2.67
CA GLU A 114 -17.47 2.34 -2.85
C GLU A 114 -15.95 2.55 -2.72
N GLU A 115 -15.30 1.93 -1.73
CA GLU A 115 -13.85 1.95 -1.57
C GLU A 115 -13.14 1.31 -2.77
N TRP A 116 -13.66 0.18 -3.28
CA TRP A 116 -13.15 -0.44 -4.49
C TRP A 116 -13.31 0.44 -5.73
N ALA A 117 -14.45 1.08 -5.91
CA ALA A 117 -14.69 2.01 -7.02
C ALA A 117 -13.73 3.20 -6.96
N MET A 118 -13.52 3.76 -5.77
CA MET A 118 -12.56 4.84 -5.52
C MET A 118 -11.14 4.40 -5.87
N LEU A 119 -10.66 3.27 -5.33
CA LEU A 119 -9.32 2.75 -5.62
C LEU A 119 -9.08 2.54 -7.11
N ARG A 120 -10.05 1.98 -7.84
CA ARG A 120 -9.94 1.78 -9.30
C ARG A 120 -9.86 3.09 -10.07
N ARG A 121 -10.66 4.09 -9.70
CA ARG A 121 -10.63 5.41 -10.32
C ARG A 121 -9.27 6.07 -10.11
N GLU A 122 -8.80 6.14 -8.87
CA GLU A 122 -7.52 6.75 -8.52
C GLU A 122 -6.33 5.98 -9.08
N ALA A 123 -6.40 4.66 -9.17
CA ALA A 123 -5.37 3.83 -9.81
C ALA A 123 -5.21 4.17 -11.29
N LYS A 124 -6.32 4.41 -11.99
CA LYS A 124 -6.30 4.85 -13.40
C LYS A 124 -5.65 6.22 -13.55
N GLU A 125 -5.93 7.16 -12.67
CA GLU A 125 -5.30 8.48 -12.66
C GLU A 125 -3.79 8.41 -12.41
N ALA A 126 -3.35 7.47 -11.54
CA ALA A 126 -1.94 7.27 -11.21
C ALA A 126 -1.16 6.43 -12.24
N GLU A 127 -1.80 5.90 -13.27
CA GLU A 127 -1.20 4.89 -14.18
C GLU A 127 0.11 5.34 -14.84
N LYS A 128 0.24 6.63 -15.15
CA LYS A 128 1.44 7.21 -15.80
C LYS A 128 2.58 7.48 -14.82
N GLU A 129 2.32 7.48 -13.53
CA GLU A 129 3.26 7.83 -12.46
C GLU A 129 3.40 6.71 -11.41
N LEU A 130 3.20 5.46 -11.83
CA LEU A 130 3.38 4.30 -10.95
C LEU A 130 4.80 4.22 -10.41
N ILE A 131 4.95 3.70 -9.19
CA ILE A 131 6.23 3.72 -8.45
C ILE A 131 7.30 2.75 -8.96
N PHE A 132 6.92 1.81 -9.82
CA PHE A 132 7.81 0.84 -10.47
C PHE A 132 7.41 0.60 -11.93
#